data_611fa689130fbf8db843b3bbaa1c5c37
#
_entry.id   611fa689130fbf8db843b3bbaa1c5c37
#
_cell.length_a   1.000
_cell.length_b   1.000
_cell.length_c   1.000
_cell.angle_alpha   90.00
_cell.angle_beta   90.00
_cell.angle_gamma   90.00
#
_symmetry.space_group_name_H-M   'P 1'
#
loop_
_entity.id
_entity.type
_entity.pdbx_description
1 polymer ?
#
loop_
_entity_poly.entity_id
_entity_poly.type
_entity_poly.pdbx_seq_one_letter_code
_entity_poly.pdbx_strand_id
1 'polypeptide(L)'
;RVAVCDGYTKAFACIANELGIPTVRLSSEEMNHAWNLVQVDGNWYEVDCTWDDTEGAYMDYGFCSYKYFMRSENDFANKCDHDGTDVIVFYDGFDKNMADAAVDKTYDDAWWVKLTEDNASGIMSLIQLYDGDWYFAHNGVMRWRDNLWDGTDTFNRVEGDWWMYGCSLIGNRVFGAEKERGSNKICEC
;
A
#
# COMPACT_ATOMS: atom_id res chain seq x y z
N ARG A 1 19.23 -1.02 0.73
CA ARG A 1 18.28 -0.11 1.37
C ARG A 1 19.01 1.09 1.92
N VAL A 2 18.47 2.26 1.73
CA VAL A 2 19.04 3.53 2.20
C VAL A 2 18.12 4.20 3.23
N ALA A 3 16.89 3.70 3.40
CA ALA A 3 15.91 4.23 4.34
C ALA A 3 15.39 3.13 5.29
N VAL A 4 15.02 3.57 6.49
CA VAL A 4 14.30 2.81 7.51
C VAL A 4 12.96 3.51 7.79
N CYS A 5 12.15 3.01 8.71
CA CYS A 5 10.81 3.53 9.00
C CYS A 5 10.74 5.07 9.10
N ASP A 6 11.70 5.72 9.75
CA ASP A 6 11.75 7.18 9.86
C ASP A 6 11.93 7.89 8.50
N GLY A 7 12.66 7.27 7.57
CA GLY A 7 12.81 7.78 6.21
C GLY A 7 11.53 7.64 5.38
N TYR A 8 10.87 6.49 5.46
CA TYR A 8 9.60 6.23 4.77
C TYR A 8 8.49 7.17 5.26
N THR A 9 8.31 7.29 6.58
CA THR A 9 7.27 8.15 7.15
C THR A 9 7.44 9.60 6.79
N LYS A 10 8.68 10.11 6.81
CA LYS A 10 8.97 11.50 6.42
C LYS A 10 8.73 11.73 4.94
N ALA A 11 9.17 10.81 4.08
CA ALA A 11 8.95 10.92 2.64
C ALA A 11 7.45 10.88 2.29
N PHE A 12 6.70 9.95 2.87
CA PHE A 12 5.27 9.85 2.68
C PHE A 12 4.55 11.12 3.14
N ALA A 13 4.83 11.60 4.37
CA ALA A 13 4.21 12.81 4.89
C ALA A 13 4.54 14.05 4.05
N CYS A 14 5.78 14.17 3.57
CA CYS A 14 6.18 15.28 2.71
C CYS A 14 5.38 15.30 1.40
N ILE A 15 5.27 14.15 0.73
CA ILE A 15 4.55 14.03 -0.55
C ILE A 15 3.04 14.24 -0.33
N ALA A 16 2.44 13.59 0.66
CA ALA A 16 1.01 13.67 0.91
C ALA A 16 0.59 15.10 1.29
N ASN A 17 1.33 15.76 2.19
CA ASN A 17 1.03 17.14 2.57
C ASN A 17 1.22 18.13 1.41
N GLU A 18 2.21 17.93 0.53
CA GLU A 18 2.37 18.74 -0.69
C GLU A 18 1.20 18.57 -1.66
N LEU A 19 0.58 17.40 -1.69
CA LEU A 19 -0.65 17.12 -2.44
C LEU A 19 -1.92 17.62 -1.74
N GLY A 20 -1.80 18.24 -0.57
CA GLY A 20 -2.94 18.72 0.22
C GLY A 20 -3.67 17.64 1.02
N ILE A 21 -3.06 16.47 1.19
CA ILE A 21 -3.59 15.37 2.00
C ILE A 21 -2.95 15.47 3.40
N PRO A 22 -3.72 15.87 4.44
CA PRO A 22 -3.18 16.01 5.78
C PRO A 22 -2.57 14.71 6.27
N THR A 23 -1.30 14.76 6.66
CA THR A 23 -0.56 13.58 7.08
C THR A 23 0.37 13.95 8.22
N VAL A 24 0.38 13.12 9.27
CA VAL A 24 1.26 13.26 10.42
C VAL A 24 2.03 11.96 10.66
N ARG A 25 3.14 12.08 11.39
CA ARG A 25 3.96 10.92 11.76
C ARG A 25 3.55 10.42 13.14
N LEU A 26 3.41 9.11 13.24
CA LEU A 26 3.33 8.37 14.50
C LEU A 26 4.68 7.70 14.79
N SER A 27 4.96 7.44 16.04
CA SER A 27 6.04 6.53 16.45
C SER A 27 5.78 5.92 17.84
N SER A 28 6.37 4.75 18.04
CA SER A 28 6.42 4.03 19.30
C SER A 28 7.88 3.67 19.63
N GLU A 29 8.33 3.98 20.85
CA GLU A 29 9.64 3.55 21.32
C GLU A 29 9.64 2.05 21.65
N GLU A 30 8.52 1.55 22.19
CA GLU A 30 8.31 0.14 22.51
C GLU A 30 8.49 -0.74 21.26
N MET A 31 7.89 -0.33 20.15
CA MET A 31 8.03 -1.00 18.86
C MET A 31 9.33 -0.66 18.13
N ASN A 32 10.06 0.37 18.55
CA ASN A 32 11.18 0.95 17.80
C ASN A 32 10.80 1.23 16.35
N HIS A 33 9.61 1.79 16.12
CA HIS A 33 9.00 1.95 14.81
C HIS A 33 8.31 3.29 14.61
N ALA A 34 8.07 3.67 13.34
CA ALA A 34 7.36 4.88 12.97
C ALA A 34 6.56 4.67 11.69
N TRP A 35 5.35 5.24 11.66
CA TRP A 35 4.40 5.17 10.54
C TRP A 35 3.59 6.48 10.43
N ASN A 36 2.51 6.50 9.68
CA ASN A 36 1.75 7.71 9.43
C ASN A 36 0.26 7.57 9.77
N LEU A 37 -0.35 8.68 10.19
CA LEU A 37 -1.77 8.95 10.05
C LEU A 37 -2.00 9.82 8.82
N VAL A 38 -2.98 9.47 8.02
CA VAL A 38 -3.40 10.22 6.81
C VAL A 38 -4.89 10.54 6.90
N GLN A 39 -5.27 11.76 6.52
CA GLN A 39 -6.69 12.15 6.50
C GLN A 39 -7.25 12.12 5.09
N VAL A 40 -8.29 11.31 4.88
CA VAL A 40 -9.04 11.21 3.63
C VAL A 40 -10.51 11.39 3.91
N ASP A 41 -11.18 12.28 3.19
CA ASP A 41 -12.59 12.59 3.33
C ASP A 41 -13.03 12.95 4.78
N GLY A 42 -12.12 13.57 5.54
CA GLY A 42 -12.33 13.98 6.92
C GLY A 42 -12.05 12.91 7.98
N ASN A 43 -11.81 11.66 7.58
CA ASN A 43 -11.48 10.55 8.47
C ASN A 43 -9.97 10.28 8.46
N TRP A 44 -9.45 9.82 9.60
CA TRP A 44 -8.07 9.44 9.75
C TRP A 44 -7.88 7.93 9.59
N TYR A 45 -6.77 7.54 8.97
CA TYR A 45 -6.37 6.15 8.74
C TYR A 45 -4.88 5.99 9.00
N GLU A 46 -4.46 4.82 9.41
CA GLU A 46 -3.05 4.47 9.55
C GLU A 46 -2.46 3.90 8.26
N VAL A 47 -1.21 4.24 8.01
CA VAL A 47 -0.45 3.79 6.83
C VAL A 47 1.00 3.52 7.23
N ASP A 48 1.51 2.33 6.93
CA ASP A 48 2.92 2.01 7.12
C ASP A 48 3.59 1.59 5.80
N CYS A 49 4.19 2.55 5.13
CA CYS A 49 4.96 2.31 3.91
C CYS A 49 6.23 1.48 4.11
N THR A 50 6.74 1.38 5.35
CA THR A 50 7.94 0.58 5.62
C THR A 50 7.63 -0.90 5.55
N TRP A 51 6.54 -1.31 6.19
CA TRP A 51 6.12 -2.72 6.24
C TRP A 51 5.37 -3.13 4.97
N ASP A 52 4.82 -2.18 4.23
CA ASP A 52 4.29 -2.43 2.88
C ASP A 52 5.38 -2.58 1.82
N ASP A 53 6.60 -2.11 2.08
CA ASP A 53 7.76 -2.32 1.20
C ASP A 53 8.33 -3.73 1.39
N THR A 54 8.04 -4.60 0.45
CA THR A 54 8.40 -6.03 0.50
C THR A 54 9.90 -6.27 0.53
N GLU A 55 10.34 -7.30 1.25
CA GLU A 55 11.74 -7.70 1.35
C GLU A 55 12.11 -8.85 0.41
N GLY A 56 13.41 -8.98 0.13
CA GLY A 56 13.98 -10.09 -0.62
C GLY A 56 13.85 -9.96 -2.12
N ALA A 57 13.66 -11.09 -2.82
CA ALA A 57 13.69 -11.16 -4.28
C ALA A 57 12.58 -10.34 -4.99
N TYR A 58 11.60 -9.89 -4.26
CA TYR A 58 10.47 -9.12 -4.82
C TYR A 58 10.72 -7.61 -4.83
N MET A 59 11.68 -7.11 -4.05
CA MET A 59 12.06 -5.69 -4.03
C MET A 59 12.48 -5.16 -5.40
N ASP A 60 13.20 -5.99 -6.16
CA ASP A 60 13.76 -5.60 -7.47
C ASP A 60 12.66 -5.39 -8.53
N TYR A 61 11.44 -5.83 -8.26
CA TYR A 61 10.32 -5.77 -9.22
C TYR A 61 9.29 -4.69 -8.88
N GLY A 62 9.53 -3.88 -7.85
CA GLY A 62 8.61 -2.80 -7.45
C GLY A 62 7.28 -3.30 -6.86
N PHE A 63 7.28 -4.49 -6.27
CA PHE A 63 6.12 -5.00 -5.55
C PHE A 63 5.99 -4.32 -4.20
N CYS A 64 4.76 -4.10 -3.77
CA CYS A 64 4.45 -3.70 -2.40
C CYS A 64 3.28 -4.53 -1.86
N SER A 65 3.21 -4.63 -0.56
CA SER A 65 2.02 -5.05 0.15
C SER A 65 1.05 -3.87 0.26
N TYR A 66 -0.20 -4.13 0.49
CA TYR A 66 -1.19 -3.13 0.91
C TYR A 66 -1.84 -3.57 2.22
N LYS A 67 -1.16 -4.42 2.98
CA LYS A 67 -1.63 -4.92 4.28
C LYS A 67 -1.71 -3.78 5.30
N TYR A 68 -0.78 -2.84 5.21
CA TYR A 68 -0.62 -1.75 6.16
C TYR A 68 -1.08 -0.40 5.58
N PHE A 69 -2.04 -0.42 4.66
CA PHE A 69 -2.52 0.75 3.96
C PHE A 69 -3.97 1.08 4.27
N MET A 70 -4.22 2.30 4.77
CA MET A 70 -5.55 2.84 5.05
C MET A 70 -6.38 2.03 6.05
N ARG A 71 -5.81 1.70 7.21
CA ARG A 71 -6.47 0.90 8.25
C ARG A 71 -6.93 1.74 9.43
N SER A 72 -7.91 1.24 10.18
CA SER A 72 -8.22 1.79 11.51
C SER A 72 -7.13 1.45 12.52
N GLU A 73 -7.01 2.27 13.57
CA GLU A 73 -6.10 2.01 14.70
C GLU A 73 -6.36 0.63 15.32
N ASN A 74 -7.64 0.28 15.54
CA ASN A 74 -8.00 -1.02 16.09
C ASN A 74 -7.51 -2.19 15.22
N ASP A 75 -7.56 -2.04 13.91
CA ASP A 75 -7.13 -3.08 12.98
C ASP A 75 -5.60 -3.15 12.88
N PHE A 76 -4.95 -1.99 12.93
CA PHE A 76 -3.49 -1.88 13.01
C PHE A 76 -2.93 -2.56 14.25
N ALA A 77 -3.50 -2.29 15.42
CA ALA A 77 -3.08 -2.90 16.68
C ALA A 77 -3.32 -4.42 16.71
N ASN A 78 -4.44 -4.91 16.17
CA ASN A 78 -4.83 -6.31 16.35
C ASN A 78 -4.42 -7.25 15.20
N LYS A 79 -4.24 -6.73 13.99
CA LYS A 79 -3.93 -7.56 12.80
C LYS A 79 -2.59 -7.21 12.14
N CYS A 80 -2.05 -6.06 12.47
CA CYS A 80 -0.86 -5.51 11.81
C CYS A 80 0.36 -5.40 12.73
N ASP A 81 0.31 -5.98 13.91
CA ASP A 81 1.39 -5.96 14.92
C ASP A 81 1.84 -4.54 15.33
N HIS A 82 0.93 -3.54 15.25
CA HIS A 82 1.15 -2.16 15.70
C HIS A 82 0.50 -1.93 17.07
N ASP A 83 0.89 -2.71 18.05
CA ASP A 83 0.28 -2.78 19.37
C ASP A 83 1.03 -1.99 20.47
N GLY A 84 1.93 -1.09 20.08
CA GLY A 84 2.66 -0.23 21.00
C GLY A 84 1.73 0.65 21.82
N THR A 85 1.89 0.64 23.14
CA THR A 85 1.05 1.42 24.07
C THR A 85 1.54 2.85 24.28
N ASP A 86 2.73 3.17 23.77
CA ASP A 86 3.43 4.45 23.91
C ASP A 86 3.39 5.32 22.63
N VAL A 87 2.40 5.09 21.78
CA VAL A 87 2.30 5.79 20.48
C VAL A 87 2.21 7.30 20.69
N ILE A 88 3.08 8.03 20.01
CA ILE A 88 3.13 9.49 20.04
C ILE A 88 3.01 10.09 18.64
N VAL A 89 2.36 11.25 18.56
CA VAL A 89 2.23 12.03 17.33
C VAL A 89 3.33 13.07 17.25
N PHE A 90 4.08 13.06 16.17
CA PHE A 90 5.11 14.07 15.88
C PHE A 90 4.59 15.13 14.93
N TYR A 91 3.91 16.14 15.47
CA TYR A 91 3.61 17.36 14.72
C TYR A 91 3.34 18.52 15.70
N ASP A 92 3.97 19.67 15.48
CA ASP A 92 3.71 20.87 16.26
C ASP A 92 2.25 21.33 16.04
N GLY A 93 1.45 21.27 17.11
CA GLY A 93 0.05 21.70 17.09
C GLY A 93 -0.99 20.57 17.02
N PHE A 94 -0.58 19.31 16.93
CA PHE A 94 -1.48 18.18 17.08
C PHE A 94 -1.56 17.70 18.53
N ASP A 95 -2.78 17.44 18.99
CA ASP A 95 -3.01 16.87 20.32
C ASP A 95 -2.48 15.42 20.39
N LYS A 96 -1.93 15.02 21.54
CA LYS A 96 -1.51 13.62 21.79
C LYS A 96 -2.63 12.60 21.57
N ASN A 97 -3.88 13.02 21.70
CA ASN A 97 -5.06 12.19 21.48
C ASN A 97 -5.30 11.82 20.00
N MET A 98 -4.52 12.34 19.08
CA MET A 98 -4.66 11.98 17.65
C MET A 98 -4.02 10.64 17.30
N ALA A 99 -3.24 10.02 18.18
CA ALA A 99 -2.79 8.64 17.97
C ALA A 99 -3.98 7.69 17.78
N ASP A 100 -5.08 7.93 18.52
CA ASP A 100 -6.32 7.13 18.47
C ASP A 100 -7.35 7.72 17.48
N ALA A 101 -6.95 8.56 16.54
CA ALA A 101 -7.88 9.26 15.63
C ALA A 101 -8.40 8.37 14.49
N ALA A 102 -7.70 7.27 14.16
CA ALA A 102 -8.07 6.36 13.06
C ALA A 102 -9.19 5.40 13.48
N VAL A 103 -10.39 5.93 13.73
CA VAL A 103 -11.55 5.16 14.21
C VAL A 103 -12.43 4.62 13.08
N ASP A 104 -12.28 5.17 11.87
CA ASP A 104 -13.06 4.75 10.70
C ASP A 104 -12.55 3.42 10.16
N LYS A 105 -13.46 2.48 9.91
CA LYS A 105 -13.18 1.10 9.50
C LYS A 105 -13.51 0.82 8.04
N THR A 106 -13.79 1.85 7.26
CA THR A 106 -14.23 1.72 5.86
C THR A 106 -13.29 0.84 5.04
N TYR A 107 -12.00 0.90 5.30
CA TYR A 107 -10.98 0.19 4.52
C TYR A 107 -10.37 -1.02 5.21
N ASP A 108 -10.79 -1.37 6.45
CA ASP A 108 -10.23 -2.54 7.17
C ASP A 108 -10.44 -3.87 6.42
N ASP A 109 -11.56 -3.99 5.69
CA ASP A 109 -11.89 -5.14 4.86
C ASP A 109 -11.83 -4.82 3.35
N ALA A 110 -11.05 -3.83 2.96
CA ALA A 110 -10.90 -3.46 1.56
C ALA A 110 -10.34 -4.63 0.72
N TRP A 111 -10.69 -4.68 -0.56
CA TRP A 111 -10.29 -5.77 -1.45
C TRP A 111 -8.77 -5.90 -1.57
N TRP A 112 -8.01 -4.81 -1.54
CA TRP A 112 -6.54 -4.84 -1.55
C TRP A 112 -5.96 -5.45 -0.28
N VAL A 113 -6.60 -5.25 0.87
CA VAL A 113 -6.23 -5.89 2.13
C VAL A 113 -6.46 -7.39 2.04
N LYS A 114 -7.65 -7.82 1.63
CA LYS A 114 -8.00 -9.24 1.47
C LYS A 114 -7.08 -9.96 0.50
N LEU A 115 -6.71 -9.34 -0.62
CA LEU A 115 -5.75 -9.93 -1.55
C LEU A 115 -4.38 -10.18 -0.93
N THR A 116 -3.97 -9.36 0.03
CA THR A 116 -2.70 -9.52 0.72
C THR A 116 -2.78 -10.51 1.88
N GLU A 117 -3.93 -10.66 2.52
CA GLU A 117 -4.16 -11.63 3.60
C GLU A 117 -4.30 -13.08 3.09
N ASP A 118 -4.99 -13.29 1.97
CA ASP A 118 -5.30 -14.62 1.42
C ASP A 118 -4.10 -15.32 0.77
N ASN A 119 -2.99 -14.65 0.58
CA ASN A 119 -1.84 -15.19 -0.12
C ASN A 119 -0.55 -15.09 0.70
N ALA A 120 0.14 -16.20 0.86
CA ALA A 120 1.48 -16.26 1.45
C ALA A 120 2.50 -15.34 0.73
N SER A 121 2.17 -14.88 -0.47
CA SER A 121 2.96 -13.90 -1.22
C SER A 121 2.37 -12.49 -1.20
N GLY A 122 1.12 -12.29 -0.77
CA GLY A 122 0.42 -11.01 -0.50
C GLY A 122 0.82 -9.76 -1.29
N ILE A 123 1.54 -9.96 -2.37
CA ILE A 123 2.31 -8.94 -3.07
C ILE A 123 1.56 -8.52 -4.30
N MET A 124 1.23 -7.24 -4.37
CA MET A 124 0.68 -6.60 -5.55
C MET A 124 1.71 -5.62 -6.11
N SER A 125 1.68 -5.43 -7.43
CA SER A 125 2.37 -4.29 -8.03
C SER A 125 1.71 -2.98 -7.59
N LEU A 126 2.36 -1.85 -7.87
CA LEU A 126 1.70 -0.56 -7.74
C LEU A 126 0.38 -0.57 -8.50
N ILE A 127 -0.67 -0.05 -7.87
CA ILE A 127 -1.97 0.16 -8.50
C ILE A 127 -1.87 1.43 -9.35
N GLN A 128 -2.22 1.35 -10.62
CA GLN A 128 -2.05 2.43 -11.58
C GLN A 128 -3.36 2.73 -12.30
N LEU A 129 -3.67 4.02 -12.47
CA LEU A 129 -4.83 4.47 -13.22
C LEU A 129 -4.48 4.67 -14.69
N TYR A 130 -5.27 4.07 -15.59
CA TYR A 130 -5.17 4.28 -17.02
C TYR A 130 -6.56 4.25 -17.67
N ASP A 131 -6.87 5.27 -18.46
CA ASP A 131 -8.13 5.44 -19.21
C ASP A 131 -9.42 5.19 -18.37
N GLY A 132 -9.35 5.58 -17.08
CA GLY A 132 -10.46 5.42 -16.14
C GLY A 132 -10.48 4.10 -15.37
N ASP A 133 -9.67 3.13 -15.77
CA ASP A 133 -9.55 1.84 -15.12
C ASP A 133 -8.27 1.71 -14.28
N TRP A 134 -8.34 0.93 -13.21
CA TRP A 134 -7.25 0.67 -12.29
C TRP A 134 -6.60 -0.69 -12.59
N TYR A 135 -5.30 -0.68 -12.85
CA TYR A 135 -4.51 -1.86 -13.23
C TYR A 135 -3.51 -2.22 -12.16
N PHE A 136 -3.34 -3.52 -11.92
CA PHE A 136 -2.36 -4.07 -10.98
C PHE A 136 -2.02 -5.51 -11.34
N ALA A 137 -0.83 -5.97 -10.94
CA ALA A 137 -0.44 -7.37 -11.02
C ALA A 137 -0.57 -8.04 -9.64
N HIS A 138 -1.20 -9.21 -9.61
CA HIS A 138 -1.36 -10.03 -8.41
C HIS A 138 -1.22 -11.50 -8.79
N ASN A 139 -0.32 -12.21 -8.10
CA ASN A 139 0.00 -13.62 -8.39
C ASN A 139 0.31 -13.89 -9.87
N GLY A 140 1.11 -13.05 -10.48
CA GLY A 140 1.54 -13.21 -11.86
C GLY A 140 0.46 -12.91 -12.91
N VAL A 141 -0.69 -12.42 -12.51
CA VAL A 141 -1.80 -12.09 -13.41
C VAL A 141 -2.06 -10.60 -13.35
N MET A 142 -2.09 -9.95 -14.50
CA MET A 142 -2.57 -8.57 -14.59
C MET A 142 -4.09 -8.55 -14.45
N ARG A 143 -4.56 -7.64 -13.61
CA ARG A 143 -5.97 -7.45 -13.29
C ARG A 143 -6.35 -6.00 -13.47
N TRP A 144 -7.61 -5.74 -13.69
CA TRP A 144 -8.12 -4.38 -13.75
C TRP A 144 -9.53 -4.28 -13.17
N ARG A 145 -9.93 -3.07 -12.79
CA ARG A 145 -11.27 -2.71 -12.35
C ARG A 145 -11.54 -1.23 -12.65
N ASP A 146 -12.79 -0.93 -12.92
CA ASP A 146 -13.30 0.41 -13.22
C ASP A 146 -13.46 1.28 -11.96
N ASN A 147 -13.70 0.69 -10.81
CA ASN A 147 -13.88 1.40 -9.56
C ASN A 147 -12.97 0.83 -8.47
N LEU A 148 -11.97 1.63 -8.06
CA LEU A 148 -11.03 1.22 -7.00
C LEU A 148 -11.71 1.03 -5.65
N TRP A 149 -12.74 1.83 -5.36
CA TRP A 149 -13.41 1.92 -4.06
C TRP A 149 -14.62 1.01 -3.92
N ASP A 150 -15.01 0.31 -4.97
CA ASP A 150 -16.05 -0.71 -4.89
C ASP A 150 -15.57 -1.86 -4.00
N GLY A 151 -16.30 -2.14 -2.93
CA GLY A 151 -15.97 -3.18 -1.95
C GLY A 151 -16.09 -4.61 -2.44
N THR A 152 -16.39 -4.84 -3.73
CA THR A 152 -16.43 -6.19 -4.30
C THR A 152 -15.03 -6.72 -4.57
N ASP A 153 -14.82 -8.03 -4.33
CA ASP A 153 -13.56 -8.74 -4.65
C ASP A 153 -13.47 -9.14 -6.14
N THR A 154 -14.34 -8.56 -6.98
CA THR A 154 -14.37 -8.87 -8.40
C THR A 154 -13.43 -7.94 -9.16
N PHE A 155 -12.50 -8.53 -9.89
CA PHE A 155 -11.66 -7.83 -10.85
C PHE A 155 -11.58 -8.61 -12.14
N ASN A 156 -11.50 -7.88 -13.23
CA ASN A 156 -11.30 -8.47 -14.53
C ASN A 156 -9.84 -8.91 -14.67
N ARG A 157 -9.63 -9.96 -15.48
CA ARG A 157 -8.30 -10.39 -15.88
C ARG A 157 -7.99 -9.79 -17.25
N VAL A 158 -6.79 -9.26 -17.42
CA VAL A 158 -6.28 -8.97 -18.75
C VAL A 158 -6.01 -10.31 -19.45
N GLU A 159 -6.57 -10.52 -20.64
CA GLU A 159 -6.42 -11.76 -21.37
C GLU A 159 -4.97 -11.97 -21.81
N GLY A 160 -4.50 -13.21 -21.71
CA GLY A 160 -3.16 -13.63 -22.08
C GLY A 160 -2.58 -14.65 -21.10
N ASP A 161 -1.63 -15.46 -21.53
CA ASP A 161 -0.90 -16.42 -20.69
C ASP A 161 0.34 -15.77 -20.08
N TRP A 162 0.18 -14.55 -19.56
CA TRP A 162 1.24 -13.76 -18.98
C TRP A 162 1.42 -14.12 -17.52
N TRP A 163 2.61 -14.46 -17.14
CA TRP A 163 3.01 -14.49 -15.75
C TRP A 163 3.87 -13.24 -15.48
N MET A 164 3.27 -12.25 -14.82
CA MET A 164 3.89 -10.95 -14.60
C MET A 164 4.28 -10.77 -13.15
N TYR A 165 5.48 -10.29 -12.90
CA TYR A 165 5.92 -9.87 -11.57
C TYR A 165 5.60 -8.41 -11.24
N GLY A 166 5.13 -7.63 -12.17
CA GLY A 166 4.74 -6.26 -12.00
C GLY A 166 4.22 -5.68 -13.29
N CYS A 167 3.51 -4.58 -13.20
CA CYS A 167 3.10 -3.81 -14.36
C CYS A 167 3.44 -2.35 -14.19
N SER A 168 3.74 -1.67 -15.28
CA SER A 168 3.91 -0.24 -15.35
C SER A 168 3.15 0.31 -16.54
N LEU A 169 2.44 1.41 -16.33
CA LEU A 169 1.76 2.15 -17.38
C LEU A 169 2.69 3.25 -17.88
N ILE A 170 2.94 3.27 -19.18
CA ILE A 170 3.73 4.30 -19.84
C ILE A 170 2.96 4.81 -21.04
N GLY A 171 2.41 6.01 -20.92
CA GLY A 171 1.49 6.55 -21.91
C GLY A 171 0.21 5.71 -22.02
N ASN A 172 -0.06 5.16 -23.21
CA ASN A 172 -1.20 4.29 -23.48
C ASN A 172 -0.82 2.80 -23.57
N ARG A 173 0.28 2.41 -22.94
CA ARG A 173 0.82 1.05 -23.01
C ARG A 173 1.05 0.50 -21.63
N VAL A 174 0.69 -0.76 -21.45
CA VAL A 174 0.97 -1.54 -20.26
C VAL A 174 2.22 -2.38 -20.51
N PHE A 175 3.19 -2.29 -19.64
CA PHE A 175 4.40 -3.10 -19.68
C PHE A 175 4.43 -4.02 -18.47
N GLY A 176 4.76 -5.27 -18.70
CA GLY A 176 4.96 -6.24 -17.66
C GLY A 176 6.25 -7.02 -17.87
N ALA A 177 6.82 -7.51 -16.77
CA ALA A 177 7.94 -8.42 -16.82
C ALA A 177 7.43 -9.86 -16.87
N GLU A 178 7.67 -10.57 -17.99
CA GLU A 178 7.30 -11.98 -18.15
C GLU A 178 8.28 -12.87 -17.39
N LYS A 179 7.75 -13.86 -16.66
CA LYS A 179 8.54 -14.92 -16.06
C LYS A 179 8.61 -16.13 -17.00
N GLU A 180 9.48 -16.10 -17.98
CA GLU A 180 10.12 -17.35 -18.41
C GLU A 180 11.42 -17.57 -17.61
N ARG A 181 11.66 -18.77 -17.11
CA ARG A 181 12.91 -19.12 -16.43
C ARG A 181 14.08 -18.79 -17.36
N GLY A 182 14.73 -17.64 -17.11
CA GLY A 182 15.91 -17.17 -17.83
C GLY A 182 15.67 -16.15 -18.94
N SER A 183 14.46 -15.62 -19.12
CA SER A 183 14.23 -14.47 -20.01
C SER A 183 13.88 -13.22 -19.21
N ASN A 184 14.59 -12.13 -19.49
CA ASN A 184 14.28 -10.78 -19.02
C ASN A 184 13.49 -10.05 -20.11
N LYS A 185 12.40 -10.61 -20.58
CA LYS A 185 11.57 -9.95 -21.58
C LYS A 185 10.61 -8.99 -20.91
N ILE A 186 10.60 -7.76 -21.39
CA ILE A 186 9.53 -6.81 -21.16
C ILE A 186 8.49 -7.05 -22.22
N CYS A 187 7.27 -7.35 -21.82
CA CYS A 187 6.14 -7.54 -22.73
C CYS A 187 5.26 -6.29 -22.71
N GLU A 188 4.81 -5.89 -23.88
CA GLU A 188 3.78 -4.88 -24.07
C GLU A 188 2.43 -5.62 -24.22
N CYS A 189 1.43 -5.20 -23.45
CA CYS A 189 0.06 -5.68 -23.52
C CYS A 189 -0.83 -4.69 -24.26
#